data_c98b1807d3867efeb0567bfdadad9421
#
_entry.id   c98b1807d3867efeb0567bfdadad9421
#
_cell.length_a   1.000
_cell.length_b   1.000
_cell.length_c   1.000
_cell.angle_alpha   90.00
_cell.angle_beta   90.00
_cell.angle_gamma   90.00
#
_symmetry.space_group_name_H-M   'P 1'
#
loop_
_entity.id
_entity.type
_entity.pdbx_description
1 polymer ?
#
loop_
_entity_poly.entity_id
_entity_poly.type
_entity_poly.pdbx_seq_one_letter_code
_entity_poly.pdbx_strand_id
1 'polypeptide(L)'
;TQPTSLLREYAQSLDQARLPNTEMQMGDDLVVLAAFETLASSTTECIPSATGLALYGVSESGKAYHLRLLLIRLLLQLGALDLAADHFEALGLKAVQWDTASHYGLDRNTAFGGTLHKVYAKQYTDHLKKFYAQSQFEVPDAIGQAFSNNKFSQIAHLSEFKKRVDTSCTRALV
;
A
#
# COMPACT_ATOMS: atom_id res chain seq x y z
N THR A 1 18.85 -13.24 13.99
CA THR A 1 18.10 -12.48 15.03
C THR A 1 16.79 -13.21 15.26
N GLN A 2 16.41 -13.52 16.50
CA GLN A 2 15.13 -14.21 16.74
C GLN A 2 14.00 -13.19 16.71
N PRO A 3 12.82 -13.50 16.11
CA PRO A 3 11.65 -12.58 16.05
C PRO A 3 11.28 -12.00 17.43
N THR A 4 11.42 -12.79 18.48
CA THR A 4 11.14 -12.37 19.86
C THR A 4 12.06 -11.26 20.41
N SER A 5 13.32 -11.17 19.96
CA SER A 5 14.21 -10.07 20.35
C SER A 5 13.80 -8.76 19.68
N LEU A 6 13.43 -8.81 18.40
CA LEU A 6 12.95 -7.65 17.65
C LEU A 6 11.66 -7.07 18.24
N LEU A 7 10.73 -7.95 18.65
CA LEU A 7 9.49 -7.52 19.30
C LEU A 7 9.71 -6.90 20.67
N ARG A 8 10.72 -7.40 21.42
CA ARG A 8 11.08 -6.80 22.70
C ARG A 8 11.68 -5.40 22.51
N GLU A 9 12.53 -5.22 21.51
CA GLU A 9 13.08 -3.90 21.16
C GLU A 9 11.96 -2.95 20.69
N TYR A 10 11.00 -3.44 19.91
CA TYR A 10 9.84 -2.67 19.51
C TYR A 10 9.01 -2.20 20.71
N ALA A 11 8.68 -3.11 21.64
CA ALA A 11 7.95 -2.75 22.85
C ALA A 11 8.71 -1.71 23.69
N GLN A 12 10.04 -1.86 23.83
CA GLN A 12 10.86 -0.87 24.52
C GLN A 12 10.85 0.50 23.83
N SER A 13 10.85 0.53 22.48
CA SER A 13 10.78 1.79 21.72
C SER A 13 9.45 2.51 21.94
N LEU A 14 8.35 1.78 22.02
CA LEU A 14 7.01 2.34 22.32
C LEU A 14 6.94 2.92 23.74
N ASP A 15 7.55 2.23 24.72
CA ASP A 15 7.58 2.69 26.11
C ASP A 15 8.42 3.97 26.29
N GLN A 16 9.51 4.09 25.51
CA GLN A 16 10.44 5.21 25.64
C GLN A 16 10.00 6.48 24.90
N ALA A 17 9.39 6.34 23.73
CA ALA A 17 9.08 7.47 22.85
C ALA A 17 7.83 7.20 21.98
N ARG A 18 6.69 6.93 22.61
CA ARG A 18 5.44 6.72 21.89
C ARG A 18 4.98 8.01 21.21
N LEU A 19 4.92 7.98 19.89
CA LEU A 19 4.42 9.08 19.08
C LEU A 19 2.87 9.04 18.99
N PRO A 20 2.22 10.16 18.65
CA PRO A 20 0.78 10.19 18.40
C PRO A 20 0.37 9.19 17.31
N ASN A 21 -0.83 8.64 17.39
CA ASN A 21 -1.36 7.70 16.38
C ASN A 21 -1.47 8.28 14.95
N THR A 22 -1.22 9.57 14.79
CA THR A 22 -1.16 10.27 13.50
C THR A 22 0.22 10.18 12.85
N GLU A 23 1.21 9.62 13.54
CA GLU A 23 2.59 9.49 13.09
C GLU A 23 3.01 8.02 13.09
N MET A 24 4.06 7.70 12.33
CA MET A 24 4.69 6.37 12.34
C MET A 24 5.54 6.24 13.61
N GLN A 25 5.48 5.07 14.26
CA GLN A 25 6.34 4.78 15.40
C GLN A 25 7.78 4.47 14.94
N MET A 26 8.76 4.89 15.71
CA MET A 26 10.19 4.74 15.34
C MET A 26 10.63 3.28 15.19
N GLY A 27 9.95 2.35 15.87
CA GLY A 27 10.26 0.93 15.86
C GLY A 27 9.48 0.09 14.85
N ASP A 28 8.61 0.66 14.01
CA ASP A 28 7.73 -0.08 13.10
C ASP A 28 8.48 -1.06 12.18
N ASP A 29 9.70 -0.70 11.76
CA ASP A 29 10.56 -1.55 10.93
C ASP A 29 11.00 -2.83 11.65
N LEU A 30 11.10 -2.83 12.99
CA LEU A 30 11.42 -4.02 13.76
C LEU A 30 10.31 -5.08 13.67
N VAL A 31 9.06 -4.66 13.62
CA VAL A 31 7.93 -5.58 13.42
C VAL A 31 7.92 -6.14 12.00
N VAL A 32 8.24 -5.32 11.00
CA VAL A 32 8.42 -5.78 9.61
C VAL A 32 9.50 -6.85 9.53
N LEU A 33 10.67 -6.60 10.14
CA LEU A 33 11.78 -7.56 10.19
C LEU A 33 11.39 -8.84 10.92
N ALA A 34 10.69 -8.75 12.07
CA ALA A 34 10.21 -9.91 12.81
C ALA A 34 9.25 -10.76 11.99
N ALA A 35 8.36 -10.12 11.21
CA ALA A 35 7.45 -10.82 10.30
C ALA A 35 8.22 -11.53 9.17
N PHE A 36 9.22 -10.89 8.57
CA PHE A 36 10.06 -11.53 7.53
C PHE A 36 10.88 -12.69 8.08
N GLU A 37 11.48 -12.57 9.26
CA GLU A 37 12.17 -13.67 9.94
C GLU A 37 11.23 -14.85 10.20
N THR A 38 10.01 -14.56 10.63
CA THR A 38 8.97 -15.59 10.83
C THR A 38 8.62 -16.29 9.52
N LEU A 39 8.45 -15.55 8.42
CA LEU A 39 8.18 -16.11 7.09
C LEU A 39 9.35 -16.96 6.58
N ALA A 40 10.59 -16.57 6.87
CA ALA A 40 11.77 -17.30 6.49
C ALA A 40 11.89 -18.68 7.17
N SER A 41 11.19 -18.90 8.28
CA SER A 41 11.22 -20.19 9.01
C SER A 41 10.59 -21.34 8.21
N SER A 42 9.84 -21.05 7.15
CA SER A 42 9.22 -22.04 6.23
C SER A 42 8.37 -23.12 6.93
N THR A 43 7.85 -22.82 8.11
CA THR A 43 6.91 -23.69 8.84
C THR A 43 5.48 -23.48 8.31
N THR A 44 4.59 -24.47 8.52
CA THR A 44 3.17 -24.35 8.14
C THR A 44 2.47 -23.15 8.81
N GLU A 45 2.95 -22.75 9.98
CA GLU A 45 2.40 -21.66 10.78
C GLU A 45 3.06 -20.30 10.50
N CYS A 46 4.01 -20.21 9.56
CA CYS A 46 4.77 -18.97 9.33
C CYS A 46 3.87 -17.83 8.84
N ILE A 47 2.91 -18.10 7.94
CA ILE A 47 1.99 -17.06 7.41
C ILE A 47 1.01 -16.57 8.48
N PRO A 48 0.27 -17.43 9.22
CA PRO A 48 -0.59 -17.00 10.32
C PRO A 48 0.19 -16.22 11.39
N SER A 49 1.37 -16.71 11.78
CA SER A 49 2.22 -16.05 12.79
C SER A 49 2.69 -14.67 12.33
N ALA A 50 3.20 -14.54 11.10
CA ALA A 50 3.60 -13.26 10.54
C ALA A 50 2.40 -12.29 10.39
N THR A 51 1.21 -12.82 10.08
CA THR A 51 -0.03 -12.03 10.03
C THR A 51 -0.38 -11.47 11.42
N GLY A 52 -0.27 -12.29 12.46
CA GLY A 52 -0.47 -11.85 13.85
C GLY A 52 0.50 -10.73 14.26
N LEU A 53 1.78 -10.84 13.87
CA LEU A 53 2.78 -9.80 14.11
C LEU A 53 2.44 -8.49 13.38
N ALA A 54 2.06 -8.58 12.11
CA ALA A 54 1.68 -7.41 11.33
C ALA A 54 0.40 -6.75 11.86
N LEU A 55 -0.60 -7.53 12.30
CA LEU A 55 -1.81 -7.02 12.98
C LEU A 55 -1.45 -6.28 14.25
N TYR A 56 -0.60 -6.86 15.09
CA TYR A 56 -0.10 -6.20 16.30
C TYR A 56 0.56 -4.87 15.98
N GLY A 57 1.51 -4.83 15.03
CA GLY A 57 2.17 -3.59 14.66
C GLY A 57 1.22 -2.53 14.12
N VAL A 58 0.23 -2.90 13.29
CA VAL A 58 -0.79 -1.97 12.77
C VAL A 58 -1.72 -1.48 13.88
N SER A 59 -1.98 -2.27 14.93
CA SER A 59 -2.78 -1.82 16.09
C SER A 59 -2.06 -0.78 16.93
N GLU A 60 -0.73 -0.90 17.06
CA GLU A 60 0.10 0.05 17.81
C GLU A 60 0.47 1.31 17.00
N SER A 61 0.56 1.17 15.67
CA SER A 61 0.96 2.24 14.76
C SER A 61 -0.01 2.37 13.59
N GLY A 62 -1.02 3.20 13.75
CA GLY A 62 -2.09 3.40 12.75
C GLY A 62 -1.58 3.94 11.40
N LYS A 63 -0.38 4.53 11.35
CA LYS A 63 0.25 5.11 10.15
C LYS A 63 1.42 4.30 9.60
N ALA A 64 1.66 3.11 10.11
CA ALA A 64 2.67 2.19 9.59
C ALA A 64 2.26 1.62 8.21
N TYR A 65 2.45 2.39 7.15
CA TYR A 65 2.06 2.00 5.79
C TYR A 65 2.73 0.70 5.33
N HIS A 66 4.01 0.50 5.64
CA HIS A 66 4.75 -0.71 5.28
C HIS A 66 4.19 -1.96 5.95
N LEU A 67 3.87 -1.87 7.25
CA LEU A 67 3.20 -2.95 7.99
C LEU A 67 1.82 -3.25 7.42
N ARG A 68 1.06 -2.22 7.08
CA ARG A 68 -0.28 -2.38 6.50
C ARG A 68 -0.23 -3.02 5.12
N LEU A 69 0.73 -2.65 4.27
CA LEU A 69 0.93 -3.29 2.96
C LEU A 69 1.35 -4.75 3.11
N LEU A 70 2.25 -5.06 4.04
CA LEU A 70 2.64 -6.45 4.36
C LEU A 70 1.42 -7.25 4.85
N LEU A 71 0.64 -6.68 5.77
CA LEU A 71 -0.56 -7.30 6.32
C LEU A 71 -1.58 -7.63 5.21
N ILE A 72 -1.86 -6.71 4.29
CA ILE A 72 -2.75 -6.93 3.16
C ILE A 72 -2.29 -8.14 2.34
N ARG A 73 -1.00 -8.24 2.03
CA ARG A 73 -0.43 -9.36 1.28
C ARG A 73 -0.59 -10.69 2.02
N LEU A 74 -0.38 -10.72 3.32
CA LEU A 74 -0.52 -11.91 4.15
C LEU A 74 -2.00 -12.33 4.27
N LEU A 75 -2.91 -11.39 4.47
CA LEU A 75 -4.35 -11.66 4.51
C LEU A 75 -4.87 -12.22 3.19
N LEU A 76 -4.41 -11.69 2.05
CA LEU A 76 -4.72 -12.23 0.73
C LEU A 76 -4.21 -13.67 0.56
N GLN A 77 -3.04 -14.00 1.11
CA GLN A 77 -2.53 -15.39 1.08
C GLN A 77 -3.37 -16.34 1.95
N LEU A 78 -3.93 -15.84 3.05
CA LEU A 78 -4.82 -16.61 3.92
C LEU A 78 -6.27 -16.68 3.37
N GLY A 79 -6.60 -15.96 2.30
CA GLY A 79 -7.95 -15.86 1.76
C GLY A 79 -8.90 -14.98 2.57
N ALA A 80 -8.39 -14.18 3.51
CA ALA A 80 -9.17 -13.24 4.33
C ALA A 80 -9.43 -11.92 3.56
N LEU A 81 -10.24 -12.00 2.48
CA LEU A 81 -10.41 -10.94 1.50
C LEU A 81 -11.04 -9.67 2.08
N ASP A 82 -12.07 -9.82 2.92
CA ASP A 82 -12.78 -8.67 3.50
C ASP A 82 -11.84 -7.86 4.40
N LEU A 83 -11.07 -8.56 5.25
CA LEU A 83 -10.11 -7.92 6.14
C LEU A 83 -8.97 -7.25 5.36
N ALA A 84 -8.50 -7.89 4.27
CA ALA A 84 -7.52 -7.30 3.38
C ALA A 84 -8.04 -6.01 2.72
N ALA A 85 -9.31 -6.00 2.30
CA ALA A 85 -9.95 -4.83 1.71
C ALA A 85 -10.09 -3.68 2.72
N ASP A 86 -10.52 -3.95 3.95
CA ASP A 86 -10.62 -2.96 5.02
C ASP A 86 -9.26 -2.29 5.29
N HIS A 87 -8.19 -3.09 5.37
CA HIS A 87 -6.84 -2.56 5.53
C HIS A 87 -6.35 -1.81 4.29
N PHE A 88 -6.76 -2.20 3.09
CA PHE A 88 -6.42 -1.49 1.86
C PHE A 88 -7.12 -0.12 1.79
N GLU A 89 -8.40 -0.04 2.13
CA GLU A 89 -9.12 1.24 2.24
C GLU A 89 -8.51 2.17 3.29
N ALA A 90 -8.08 1.61 4.41
CA ALA A 90 -7.42 2.36 5.49
C ALA A 90 -6.05 2.96 5.09
N LEU A 91 -5.47 2.58 3.94
CA LEU A 91 -4.31 3.27 3.36
C LEU A 91 -4.65 4.68 2.90
N GLY A 92 -5.92 4.94 2.57
CA GLY A 92 -6.40 6.26 2.13
C GLY A 92 -5.74 6.73 0.83
N LEU A 93 -5.53 5.83 -0.13
CA LEU A 93 -4.86 6.10 -1.40
C LEU A 93 -5.56 7.21 -2.18
N LYS A 94 -4.76 8.09 -2.81
CA LYS A 94 -5.26 9.21 -3.60
C LYS A 94 -4.52 9.32 -4.93
N ALA A 95 -5.26 9.74 -5.95
CA ALA A 95 -4.71 10.09 -7.27
C ALA A 95 -3.70 9.03 -7.80
N VAL A 96 -2.44 9.45 -8.03
CA VAL A 96 -1.37 8.60 -8.56
C VAL A 96 -1.03 7.39 -7.66
N GLN A 97 -1.34 7.45 -6.37
CA GLN A 97 -1.10 6.31 -5.47
C GLN A 97 -1.96 5.09 -5.84
N TRP A 98 -3.12 5.29 -6.44
CA TRP A 98 -3.92 4.20 -7.00
C TRP A 98 -3.19 3.46 -8.12
N ASP A 99 -2.49 4.17 -8.99
CA ASP A 99 -1.70 3.54 -10.05
C ASP A 99 -0.56 2.68 -9.50
N THR A 100 0.13 3.15 -8.48
CA THR A 100 1.30 2.48 -7.91
C THR A 100 0.99 1.40 -6.90
N ALA A 101 -0.10 1.52 -6.12
CA ALA A 101 -0.38 0.65 -4.99
C ALA A 101 -1.58 -0.30 -5.21
N SER A 102 -2.40 -0.11 -6.25
CA SER A 102 -3.58 -0.95 -6.49
C SER A 102 -3.24 -2.45 -6.66
N HIS A 103 -2.05 -2.78 -7.13
CA HIS A 103 -1.61 -4.17 -7.27
C HIS A 103 -1.57 -4.92 -5.92
N TYR A 104 -1.35 -4.24 -4.80
CA TYR A 104 -1.43 -4.88 -3.48
C TYR A 104 -2.82 -5.42 -3.16
N GLY A 105 -3.87 -4.73 -3.57
CA GLY A 105 -5.26 -5.15 -3.38
C GLY A 105 -5.82 -6.02 -4.50
N LEU A 106 -5.27 -5.91 -5.73
CA LEU A 106 -5.80 -6.59 -6.92
C LEU A 106 -5.08 -7.91 -7.26
N ASP A 107 -3.86 -8.13 -6.75
CA ASP A 107 -2.92 -9.15 -7.19
C ASP A 107 -3.49 -10.60 -7.21
N ARG A 108 -4.38 -10.97 -6.33
CA ARG A 108 -4.97 -12.32 -6.29
C ARG A 108 -6.46 -12.36 -6.53
N ASN A 109 -6.96 -11.26 -6.98
CA ASN A 109 -8.39 -11.08 -7.17
C ASN A 109 -9.02 -12.11 -8.10
N THR A 110 -8.36 -12.50 -9.16
CA THR A 110 -8.87 -13.50 -10.10
C THR A 110 -8.83 -14.93 -9.54
N ALA A 111 -7.97 -15.21 -8.56
CA ALA A 111 -7.82 -16.52 -7.97
C ALA A 111 -8.94 -16.92 -7.00
N PHE A 112 -9.58 -15.93 -6.37
CA PHE A 112 -10.57 -16.18 -5.31
C PHE A 112 -12.04 -16.06 -5.74
N GLY A 113 -12.38 -15.85 -6.99
CA GLY A 113 -13.67 -16.05 -7.66
C GLY A 113 -15.01 -15.71 -6.97
N GLY A 114 -15.02 -15.01 -5.85
CA GLY A 114 -16.23 -14.73 -5.06
C GLY A 114 -16.95 -13.43 -5.45
N THR A 115 -18.20 -13.26 -4.98
CA THR A 115 -19.03 -12.09 -5.27
C THR A 115 -18.50 -10.81 -4.60
N LEU A 116 -18.04 -10.90 -3.37
CA LEU A 116 -17.42 -9.78 -2.62
C LEU A 116 -16.19 -9.26 -3.34
N HIS A 117 -15.36 -10.18 -3.83
CA HIS A 117 -14.21 -9.89 -4.64
C HIS A 117 -14.54 -9.01 -5.87
N LYS A 118 -15.64 -9.30 -6.58
CA LYS A 118 -16.07 -8.49 -7.73
C LYS A 118 -16.43 -7.06 -7.33
N VAL A 119 -17.00 -6.86 -6.15
CA VAL A 119 -17.35 -5.53 -5.64
C VAL A 119 -16.09 -4.71 -5.38
N TYR A 120 -15.10 -5.25 -4.66
CA TYR A 120 -13.84 -4.57 -4.39
C TYR A 120 -13.04 -4.31 -5.66
N ALA A 121 -12.92 -5.31 -6.55
CA ALA A 121 -12.24 -5.15 -7.83
C ALA A 121 -12.89 -4.03 -8.67
N LYS A 122 -14.22 -3.95 -8.68
CA LYS A 122 -14.94 -2.88 -9.39
C LYS A 122 -14.64 -1.51 -8.79
N GLN A 123 -14.69 -1.38 -7.46
CA GLN A 123 -14.38 -0.12 -6.77
C GLN A 123 -12.96 0.37 -7.12
N TYR A 124 -11.96 -0.52 -7.07
CA TYR A 124 -10.59 -0.16 -7.42
C TYR A 124 -10.44 0.22 -8.89
N THR A 125 -11.10 -0.53 -9.79
CA THR A 125 -11.13 -0.22 -11.21
C THR A 125 -11.78 1.14 -11.49
N ASP A 126 -12.86 1.48 -10.80
CA ASP A 126 -13.53 2.77 -10.96
C ASP A 126 -12.66 3.95 -10.48
N HIS A 127 -11.90 3.78 -9.40
CA HIS A 127 -10.91 4.77 -8.97
C HIS A 127 -9.78 4.98 -9.99
N LEU A 128 -9.24 3.89 -10.53
CA LEU A 128 -8.20 3.94 -11.56
C LEU A 128 -8.71 4.60 -12.85
N LYS A 129 -9.92 4.25 -13.32
CA LYS A 129 -10.54 4.89 -14.48
C LYS A 129 -10.70 6.39 -14.31
N LYS A 130 -11.18 6.84 -13.15
CA LYS A 130 -11.28 8.26 -12.83
C LYS A 130 -9.92 8.95 -12.87
N PHE A 131 -8.92 8.35 -12.23
CA PHE A 131 -7.57 8.90 -12.22
C PHE A 131 -7.00 9.05 -13.64
N TYR A 132 -7.09 8.01 -14.48
CA TYR A 132 -6.56 8.08 -15.84
C TYR A 132 -7.34 9.08 -16.70
N ALA A 133 -8.66 9.12 -16.60
CA ALA A 133 -9.48 10.09 -17.33
C ALA A 133 -9.11 11.53 -16.95
N GLN A 134 -8.99 11.83 -15.65
CA GLN A 134 -8.58 13.15 -15.18
C GLN A 134 -7.17 13.51 -15.66
N SER A 135 -6.21 12.60 -15.53
CA SER A 135 -4.82 12.83 -15.93
C SER A 135 -4.67 13.17 -17.43
N GLN A 136 -5.56 12.67 -18.28
CA GLN A 136 -5.54 13.00 -19.72
C GLN A 136 -5.81 14.48 -20.02
N PHE A 137 -6.61 15.15 -19.18
CA PHE A 137 -6.95 16.55 -19.35
C PHE A 137 -6.11 17.46 -18.47
N GLU A 138 -5.92 17.10 -17.21
CA GLU A 138 -5.25 17.97 -16.23
C GLU A 138 -3.75 18.12 -16.51
N VAL A 139 -3.07 17.05 -16.97
CA VAL A 139 -1.61 17.11 -17.20
C VAL A 139 -1.25 17.99 -18.41
N PRO A 140 -1.89 17.88 -19.58
CA PRO A 140 -1.65 18.82 -20.68
C PRO A 140 -1.96 20.28 -20.32
N ASP A 141 -3.04 20.51 -19.56
CA ASP A 141 -3.41 21.85 -19.10
C ASP A 141 -2.36 22.43 -18.15
N ALA A 142 -1.88 21.62 -17.18
CA ALA A 142 -0.79 22.01 -16.29
C ALA A 142 0.53 22.30 -17.03
N ILE A 143 0.84 21.55 -18.13
CA ILE A 143 1.98 21.84 -19.00
C ILE A 143 1.80 23.20 -19.69
N GLY A 144 0.61 23.50 -20.21
CA GLY A 144 0.29 24.78 -20.82
C GLY A 144 0.45 25.94 -19.84
N GLN A 145 -0.04 25.77 -18.62
CA GLN A 145 0.11 26.77 -17.54
C GLN A 145 1.58 26.97 -17.14
N ALA A 146 2.36 25.88 -17.03
CA ALA A 146 3.79 25.95 -16.72
C ALA A 146 4.56 26.69 -17.83
N PHE A 147 4.21 26.47 -19.10
CA PHE A 147 4.79 27.17 -20.25
C PHE A 147 4.47 28.68 -20.17
N SER A 148 3.21 29.05 -19.96
CA SER A 148 2.78 30.46 -19.84
C SER A 148 3.46 31.19 -18.69
N ASN A 149 3.87 30.46 -17.64
CA ASN A 149 4.56 31.01 -16.47
C ASN A 149 6.10 30.86 -16.54
N ASN A 150 6.67 30.47 -17.68
CA ASN A 150 8.11 30.25 -17.89
C ASN A 150 8.75 29.23 -16.92
N LYS A 151 7.98 28.21 -16.46
CA LYS A 151 8.46 27.18 -15.52
C LYS A 151 8.96 25.94 -16.27
N PHE A 152 10.05 26.06 -17.01
CA PHE A 152 10.54 25.03 -17.92
C PHE A 152 10.91 23.70 -17.24
N SER A 153 11.49 23.72 -16.03
CA SER A 153 11.77 22.51 -15.26
C SER A 153 10.49 21.74 -14.91
N GLN A 154 9.41 22.44 -14.60
CA GLN A 154 8.12 21.85 -14.31
C GLN A 154 7.51 21.16 -15.54
N ILE A 155 7.70 21.75 -16.74
CA ILE A 155 7.26 21.12 -18.02
C ILE A 155 7.92 19.78 -18.21
N ALA A 156 9.25 19.68 -17.99
CA ALA A 156 9.97 18.42 -18.10
C ALA A 156 9.43 17.36 -17.15
N HIS A 157 9.23 17.70 -15.89
CA HIS A 157 8.66 16.78 -14.88
C HIS A 157 7.23 16.34 -15.22
N LEU A 158 6.36 17.25 -15.65
CA LEU A 158 4.99 16.93 -16.04
C LEU A 158 4.94 16.04 -17.29
N SER A 159 5.83 16.30 -18.24
CA SER A 159 5.94 15.48 -19.47
C SER A 159 6.40 14.05 -19.14
N GLU A 160 7.38 13.91 -18.24
CA GLU A 160 7.82 12.61 -17.77
C GLU A 160 6.73 11.89 -16.97
N PHE A 161 6.02 12.59 -16.09
CA PHE A 161 4.87 12.07 -15.36
C PHE A 161 3.80 11.55 -16.32
N LYS A 162 3.44 12.36 -17.35
CA LYS A 162 2.48 11.94 -18.37
C LYS A 162 2.93 10.64 -19.06
N LYS A 163 4.18 10.57 -19.47
CA LYS A 163 4.74 9.36 -20.10
C LYS A 163 4.61 8.14 -19.18
N ARG A 164 4.92 8.26 -17.88
CA ARG A 164 4.79 7.17 -16.92
C ARG A 164 3.34 6.71 -16.77
N VAL A 165 2.38 7.64 -16.66
CA VAL A 165 0.95 7.32 -16.59
C VAL A 165 0.46 6.65 -17.86
N ASP A 166 0.90 7.12 -19.03
CA ASP A 166 0.49 6.56 -20.33
C ASP A 166 1.06 5.15 -20.58
N THR A 167 2.22 4.82 -20.00
CA THR A 167 2.88 3.51 -20.12
C THR A 167 2.68 2.61 -18.89
N SER A 168 1.82 2.99 -17.95
CA SER A 168 1.57 2.19 -16.75
C SER A 168 0.96 0.83 -17.09
N CYS A 169 1.52 -0.24 -16.50
CA CYS A 169 0.96 -1.59 -16.59
C CYS A 169 -0.45 -1.65 -15.98
N THR A 170 -0.70 -0.92 -14.90
CA THR A 170 -2.01 -0.86 -14.23
C THR A 170 -3.08 -0.29 -15.17
N ARG A 171 -2.72 0.71 -16.00
CA ARG A 171 -3.61 1.26 -17.01
C ARG A 171 -4.04 0.22 -18.05
N ALA A 172 -3.17 -0.69 -18.41
CA ALA A 172 -3.48 -1.75 -19.38
C ALA A 172 -4.44 -2.81 -18.82
N LEU A 173 -4.63 -2.87 -17.49
CA LEU A 173 -5.52 -3.81 -16.80
C LEU A 173 -6.93 -3.24 -16.57
N VAL A 174 -7.17 -1.96 -16.86
CA VAL A 174 -8.38 -1.20 -16.53
C VAL A 174 -9.10 -0.68 -17.77
#